data_240abc5f0c9c2e278b87786c515028ff
#
_entry.id   240abc5f0c9c2e278b87786c515028ff
#
_cell.length_a   1.000
_cell.length_b   1.000
_cell.length_c   1.000
_cell.angle_alpha   90.00
_cell.angle_beta   90.00
_cell.angle_gamma   90.00
#
_symmetry.space_group_name_H-M   'P 1'
#
loop_
_entity.id
_entity.type
_entity.pdbx_description
1 polymer ?
#
loop_
_entity_poly.entity_id
_entity_poly.type
_entity_poly.pdbx_seq_one_letter_code
_entity_poly.pdbx_strand_id
1 'polypeptide(L)'
;MVRNKISISLIIRKYKKRQDGDCPIYYLVLFNGKQIKIPTGKYVFEKDWDNSKRRIKSSISISNNLSGRITDFNSFVSQMELAHKSITSETIKDFFKGADTNDFYAFYEKYITRRKKEFRSATYDKYVTTLKILKEYKPTLSFSEINYKFVVGFDTYLKNTRNNNGGEFNRHKNLKTVILEALKQDYSLENPYKLFTQKYKTPLTPFITLDEVRKLEDIEFEKENSILEEVRDMFVFSCYSGLRFSDVITLKWIDLDFENSTINKLQVKTKKIVNPPLCQKTIEIAKKYNYRKQECEFIFNAISNQKTNTNLKKLAVKAGITKRLTFHVSRHSCASNLAENNVNLVTIRDFLGHANIKETQRYAKVTTNVLLKAVSIFDNYTPISN
;
A
#
# COMPACT_ATOMS: atom_id res chain seq x y z
N MET A 1 2.94 -42.52 -7.90
CA MET A 1 3.06 -41.55 -6.77
C MET A 1 4.21 -42.00 -5.87
N VAL A 2 5.28 -41.22 -5.78
CA VAL A 2 6.38 -41.53 -4.84
C VAL A 2 5.87 -41.16 -3.45
N ARG A 3 5.59 -42.15 -2.60
CA ARG A 3 5.29 -41.90 -1.17
C ARG A 3 6.53 -41.29 -0.54
N ASN A 4 6.43 -40.01 -0.12
CA ASN A 4 7.47 -39.37 0.67
C ASN A 4 7.67 -40.18 1.98
N LYS A 5 8.78 -40.90 2.10
CA LYS A 5 9.10 -41.65 3.32
C LYS A 5 9.58 -40.66 4.37
N ILE A 6 8.66 -40.22 5.25
CA ILE A 6 8.97 -39.31 6.36
C ILE A 6 8.91 -40.11 7.65
N SER A 7 9.96 -40.04 8.46
CA SER A 7 9.94 -40.58 9.82
C SER A 7 10.60 -39.61 10.79
N ILE A 8 10.12 -39.64 12.04
CA ILE A 8 10.63 -38.74 13.09
C ILE A 8 10.95 -39.55 14.34
N SER A 9 12.02 -39.17 15.01
CA SER A 9 12.44 -39.78 16.29
C SER A 9 13.24 -38.81 17.12
N LEU A 10 13.40 -39.08 18.43
CA LEU A 10 14.27 -38.31 19.31
C LEU A 10 15.68 -38.93 19.32
N ILE A 11 16.70 -38.07 19.40
CA ILE A 11 18.09 -38.43 19.57
C ILE A 11 18.78 -37.49 20.54
N ILE A 12 19.82 -37.99 21.22
CA ILE A 12 20.76 -37.11 21.97
C ILE A 12 22.07 -36.98 21.20
N ARG A 13 22.75 -35.84 21.35
CA ARG A 13 24.06 -35.61 20.77
C ARG A 13 25.13 -35.61 21.84
N LYS A 14 25.73 -36.80 22.09
CA LYS A 14 26.75 -37.04 23.11
C LYS A 14 28.00 -36.17 22.95
N TYR A 15 28.39 -35.85 21.70
CA TYR A 15 29.56 -35.02 21.41
C TYR A 15 29.29 -33.49 21.59
N LYS A 16 28.08 -33.10 21.94
CA LYS A 16 27.70 -31.73 22.27
C LYS A 16 27.31 -31.59 23.75
N LYS A 17 27.94 -32.31 24.63
CA LYS A 17 27.76 -32.19 26.08
C LYS A 17 28.06 -30.77 26.53
N ARG A 18 27.24 -30.25 27.45
CA ARG A 18 27.53 -29.03 28.20
C ARG A 18 28.58 -29.29 29.27
N GLN A 19 29.10 -28.23 29.87
CA GLN A 19 30.02 -28.30 31.01
C GLN A 19 29.43 -29.13 32.17
N ASP A 20 28.12 -29.04 32.39
CA ASP A 20 27.37 -29.82 33.41
C ASP A 20 27.19 -31.30 33.09
N GLY A 21 27.63 -31.75 31.91
CA GLY A 21 27.60 -33.16 31.48
C GLY A 21 26.31 -33.61 30.82
N ASP A 22 25.31 -32.73 30.66
CA ASP A 22 24.05 -33.02 29.96
C ASP A 22 24.19 -32.92 28.43
N CYS A 23 23.39 -33.71 27.73
CA CYS A 23 23.38 -33.82 26.26
C CYS A 23 22.14 -33.17 25.69
N PRO A 24 22.24 -32.34 24.63
CA PRO A 24 21.09 -31.77 23.99
C PRO A 24 20.28 -32.82 23.21
N ILE A 25 18.95 -32.70 23.34
CA ILE A 25 17.96 -33.55 22.63
C ILE A 25 17.57 -32.89 21.32
N TYR A 26 17.45 -33.70 20.25
CA TYR A 26 17.03 -33.26 18.94
C TYR A 26 15.90 -34.17 18.42
N TYR A 27 14.99 -33.57 17.64
CA TYR A 27 14.17 -34.31 16.69
C TYR A 27 15.04 -34.64 15.48
N LEU A 28 15.09 -35.90 15.12
CA LEU A 28 15.68 -36.42 13.87
C LEU A 28 14.56 -36.74 12.92
N VAL A 29 14.39 -35.92 11.87
CA VAL A 29 13.45 -36.22 10.79
C VAL A 29 14.22 -36.77 9.61
N LEU A 30 13.82 -37.95 9.14
CA LEU A 30 14.30 -38.53 7.90
C LEU A 30 13.30 -38.20 6.81
N PHE A 31 13.75 -37.48 5.79
CA PHE A 31 12.92 -37.00 4.69
C PHE A 31 13.63 -37.21 3.35
N ASN A 32 13.08 -38.07 2.50
CA ASN A 32 13.63 -38.37 1.17
C ASN A 32 15.14 -38.64 1.21
N GLY A 33 15.59 -39.51 2.14
CA GLY A 33 16.99 -39.88 2.31
C GLY A 33 17.87 -38.81 3.02
N LYS A 34 17.35 -37.63 3.32
CA LYS A 34 18.07 -36.57 4.04
C LYS A 34 17.72 -36.58 5.53
N GLN A 35 18.71 -36.26 6.38
CA GLN A 35 18.53 -36.11 7.81
C GLN A 35 18.38 -34.66 8.18
N ILE A 36 17.26 -34.29 8.81
CA ILE A 36 17.02 -32.96 9.36
C ILE A 36 17.06 -33.08 10.89
N LYS A 37 18.00 -32.39 11.54
CA LYS A 37 18.20 -32.40 13.00
C LYS A 37 17.75 -31.08 13.57
N ILE A 38 16.69 -31.09 14.40
CA ILE A 38 16.04 -29.92 14.96
C ILE A 38 16.22 -29.92 16.48
N PRO A 39 16.82 -28.87 17.08
CA PRO A 39 17.00 -28.81 18.52
C PRO A 39 15.67 -28.69 19.24
N THR A 40 15.48 -29.44 20.35
CA THR A 40 14.29 -29.35 21.19
C THR A 40 14.39 -28.26 22.27
N GLY A 41 15.58 -27.71 22.50
CA GLY A 41 15.88 -26.82 23.62
C GLY A 41 15.95 -27.55 24.98
N LYS A 42 15.80 -28.89 25.00
CA LYS A 42 15.88 -29.72 26.21
C LYS A 42 17.19 -30.48 26.24
N TYR A 43 17.62 -30.80 27.45
CA TYR A 43 18.86 -31.49 27.75
C TYR A 43 18.62 -32.68 28.68
N VAL A 44 19.46 -33.70 28.65
CA VAL A 44 19.33 -34.89 29.48
C VAL A 44 20.72 -35.48 29.75
N PHE A 45 20.93 -36.00 30.97
CA PHE A 45 22.15 -36.79 31.23
C PHE A 45 22.10 -38.13 30.47
N GLU A 46 23.22 -38.59 29.98
CA GLU A 46 23.33 -39.81 29.20
C GLU A 46 22.74 -41.04 29.92
N LYS A 47 22.94 -41.14 31.25
CA LYS A 47 22.39 -42.19 32.12
C LYS A 47 20.84 -42.19 32.16
N ASP A 48 20.25 -41.03 31.99
CA ASP A 48 18.78 -40.85 32.02
C ASP A 48 18.13 -40.97 30.63
N TRP A 49 18.90 -41.30 29.62
CA TRP A 49 18.40 -41.52 28.27
C TRP A 49 18.16 -43.00 27.98
N ASP A 50 16.97 -43.34 27.50
CA ASP A 50 16.65 -44.67 26.99
C ASP A 50 16.87 -44.73 25.48
N ASN A 51 17.97 -45.35 25.10
CA ASN A 51 18.36 -45.40 23.69
C ASN A 51 17.44 -46.31 22.83
N SER A 52 16.84 -47.33 23.44
CA SER A 52 15.94 -48.27 22.76
C SER A 52 14.56 -47.64 22.52
N LYS A 53 14.02 -46.97 23.53
CA LYS A 53 12.71 -46.31 23.48
C LYS A 53 12.82 -44.85 23.05
N ARG A 54 14.03 -44.32 22.86
CA ARG A 54 14.32 -42.92 22.48
C ARG A 54 13.55 -41.88 23.32
N ARG A 55 13.61 -42.05 24.65
CA ARG A 55 12.89 -41.19 25.62
C ARG A 55 13.74 -40.93 26.85
N ILE A 56 13.31 -39.89 27.63
CA ILE A 56 13.92 -39.56 28.90
C ILE A 56 13.34 -40.50 29.98
N LYS A 57 14.20 -41.08 30.85
CA LYS A 57 13.78 -41.93 31.98
C LYS A 57 13.42 -41.10 33.21
N SER A 58 14.19 -40.05 33.47
CA SER A 58 14.09 -39.22 34.69
C SER A 58 12.95 -38.22 34.73
N SER A 59 12.32 -37.91 33.59
CA SER A 59 11.20 -36.93 33.52
C SER A 59 10.12 -37.39 32.55
N ILE A 60 9.03 -37.91 33.11
CA ILE A 60 7.85 -38.34 32.34
C ILE A 60 7.19 -37.14 31.65
N SER A 61 7.10 -35.97 32.34
CA SER A 61 6.48 -34.77 31.78
C SER A 61 7.18 -34.24 30.53
N ILE A 62 8.53 -34.13 30.58
CA ILE A 62 9.32 -33.68 29.42
C ILE A 62 9.23 -34.71 28.29
N SER A 63 9.30 -36.03 28.64
CA SER A 63 9.18 -37.11 27.66
C SER A 63 7.84 -37.06 26.94
N ASN A 64 6.72 -36.89 27.67
CA ASN A 64 5.38 -36.77 27.12
C ASN A 64 5.22 -35.56 26.22
N ASN A 65 5.76 -34.39 26.63
CA ASN A 65 5.74 -33.18 25.81
C ASN A 65 6.46 -33.38 24.48
N LEU A 66 7.67 -33.98 24.50
CA LEU A 66 8.43 -34.27 23.29
C LEU A 66 7.75 -35.28 22.39
N SER A 67 7.12 -36.35 22.99
CA SER A 67 6.33 -37.32 22.26
C SER A 67 5.05 -36.75 21.68
N GLY A 68 4.37 -35.88 22.41
CA GLY A 68 3.21 -35.12 21.90
C GLY A 68 3.54 -34.32 20.65
N ARG A 69 4.69 -33.65 20.65
CA ARG A 69 5.15 -32.88 19.47
C ARG A 69 5.45 -33.79 18.27
N ILE A 70 5.88 -35.05 18.50
CA ILE A 70 6.03 -36.04 17.42
C ILE A 70 4.66 -36.44 16.86
N THR A 71 3.67 -36.64 17.74
CA THR A 71 2.30 -36.96 17.31
C THR A 71 1.71 -35.83 16.48
N ASP A 72 1.87 -34.56 16.94
CA ASP A 72 1.45 -33.38 16.18
C ASP A 72 2.09 -33.31 14.82
N PHE A 73 3.40 -33.59 14.72
CA PHE A 73 4.13 -33.63 13.45
C PHE A 73 3.61 -34.73 12.50
N ASN A 74 3.34 -35.94 13.01
CA ASN A 74 2.77 -36.99 12.20
C ASN A 74 1.36 -36.64 11.69
N SER A 75 0.54 -35.99 12.53
CA SER A 75 -0.77 -35.47 12.14
C SER A 75 -0.65 -34.41 11.05
N PHE A 76 0.31 -33.49 11.21
CA PHE A 76 0.62 -32.47 10.20
C PHE A 76 1.02 -33.07 8.85
N VAL A 77 1.92 -34.13 8.86
CA VAL A 77 2.33 -34.85 7.65
C VAL A 77 1.11 -35.48 6.97
N SER A 78 0.26 -36.18 7.74
CA SER A 78 -0.96 -36.81 7.21
C SER A 78 -1.94 -35.78 6.60
N GLN A 79 -2.11 -34.64 7.22
CA GLN A 79 -2.96 -33.55 6.68
C GLN A 79 -2.40 -33.00 5.36
N MET A 80 -1.08 -32.82 5.26
CA MET A 80 -0.43 -32.37 4.04
C MET A 80 -0.59 -33.38 2.90
N GLU A 81 -0.45 -34.67 3.19
CA GLU A 81 -0.66 -35.73 2.22
C GLU A 81 -2.11 -35.81 1.74
N LEU A 82 -3.08 -35.75 2.66
CA LEU A 82 -4.52 -35.71 2.32
C LEU A 82 -4.88 -34.50 1.47
N ALA A 83 -4.23 -33.37 1.73
CA ALA A 83 -4.42 -32.13 0.97
C ALA A 83 -3.64 -32.10 -0.36
N HIS A 84 -2.94 -33.19 -0.73
CA HIS A 84 -2.05 -33.28 -1.90
C HIS A 84 -0.97 -32.18 -1.95
N LYS A 85 -0.51 -31.72 -0.78
CA LYS A 85 0.52 -30.68 -0.68
C LYS A 85 1.91 -31.25 -0.58
N SER A 86 2.88 -30.59 -1.21
CA SER A 86 4.28 -30.99 -1.12
C SER A 86 4.87 -30.62 0.24
N ILE A 87 5.56 -31.57 0.87
CA ILE A 87 6.34 -31.35 2.09
C ILE A 87 7.78 -31.07 1.67
N THR A 88 8.37 -30.01 2.19
CA THR A 88 9.75 -29.62 1.95
C THR A 88 10.57 -29.62 3.25
N SER A 89 11.90 -29.63 3.15
CA SER A 89 12.78 -29.48 4.32
C SER A 89 12.53 -28.18 5.08
N GLU A 90 12.07 -27.12 4.40
CA GLU A 90 11.75 -25.82 5.00
C GLU A 90 10.44 -25.91 5.79
N THR A 91 9.40 -26.52 5.22
CA THR A 91 8.11 -26.77 5.89
C THR A 91 8.29 -27.59 7.18
N ILE A 92 9.18 -28.62 7.15
CA ILE A 92 9.52 -29.41 8.33
C ILE A 92 10.19 -28.55 9.41
N LYS A 93 11.18 -27.74 9.04
CA LYS A 93 11.88 -26.86 9.99
C LYS A 93 10.95 -25.83 10.60
N ASP A 94 10.05 -25.24 9.80
CA ASP A 94 9.10 -24.21 10.25
C ASP A 94 8.09 -24.79 11.24
N PHE A 95 7.62 -26.04 11.05
CA PHE A 95 6.78 -26.74 12.04
C PHE A 95 7.44 -26.80 13.42
N PHE A 96 8.73 -27.11 13.50
CA PHE A 96 9.44 -27.25 14.77
C PHE A 96 9.97 -25.94 15.35
N LYS A 97 10.14 -24.89 14.55
CA LYS A 97 10.55 -23.57 15.05
C LYS A 97 9.48 -22.91 15.92
N GLY A 98 8.32 -23.53 16.06
CA GLY A 98 7.21 -22.94 16.81
C GLY A 98 6.62 -21.72 16.12
N ALA A 99 7.00 -21.43 14.87
CA ALA A 99 6.16 -20.66 14.00
C ALA A 99 4.86 -21.46 13.88
N ASP A 100 3.83 -20.98 14.54
CA ASP A 100 2.49 -21.52 14.37
C ASP A 100 2.19 -21.38 12.87
N THR A 101 2.36 -22.48 12.11
CA THR A 101 2.14 -22.50 10.65
C THR A 101 0.72 -22.09 10.33
N ASN A 102 -0.12 -22.00 11.34
CA ASN A 102 -1.51 -21.57 11.29
C ASN A 102 -1.70 -20.10 11.72
N ASP A 103 -0.70 -19.41 12.26
CA ASP A 103 -0.81 -17.99 12.65
C ASP A 103 -0.70 -17.07 11.44
N PHE A 104 -1.84 -16.46 11.08
CA PHE A 104 -1.90 -15.51 9.98
C PHE A 104 -1.15 -14.20 10.27
N TYR A 105 -1.10 -13.76 11.53
CA TYR A 105 -0.39 -12.51 11.85
C TYR A 105 1.12 -12.66 11.74
N ALA A 106 1.68 -13.79 12.18
CA ALA A 106 3.09 -14.10 11.97
C ALA A 106 3.44 -14.14 10.48
N PHE A 107 2.58 -14.72 9.65
CA PHE A 107 2.73 -14.68 8.19
C PHE A 107 2.66 -13.26 7.63
N TYR A 108 1.68 -12.47 8.07
CA TYR A 108 1.49 -11.08 7.63
C TYR A 108 2.73 -10.23 7.95
N GLU A 109 3.27 -10.34 9.17
CA GLU A 109 4.49 -9.65 9.60
C GLU A 109 5.71 -10.04 8.75
N LYS A 110 5.88 -11.33 8.50
CA LYS A 110 6.93 -11.86 7.61
C LYS A 110 6.79 -11.30 6.18
N TYR A 111 5.56 -11.25 5.66
CA TYR A 111 5.25 -10.69 4.34
C TYR A 111 5.67 -9.21 4.23
N ILE A 112 5.23 -8.36 5.14
CA ILE A 112 5.54 -6.93 5.08
C ILE A 112 7.02 -6.65 5.33
N THR A 113 7.68 -7.41 6.22
CA THR A 113 9.11 -7.28 6.52
C THR A 113 9.96 -7.63 5.30
N ARG A 114 9.65 -8.74 4.62
CA ARG A 114 10.33 -9.16 3.39
C ARG A 114 10.25 -8.10 2.30
N ARG A 115 9.07 -7.47 2.15
CA ARG A 115 8.80 -6.47 1.12
C ARG A 115 9.08 -5.02 1.53
N LYS A 116 9.66 -4.79 2.71
CA LYS A 116 9.93 -3.44 3.23
C LYS A 116 10.79 -2.61 2.28
N LYS A 117 11.80 -3.22 1.65
CA LYS A 117 12.68 -2.54 0.69
C LYS A 117 12.00 -2.20 -0.65
N GLU A 118 10.97 -2.96 -1.03
CA GLU A 118 10.20 -2.77 -2.26
C GLU A 118 9.10 -1.72 -2.09
N PHE A 119 8.55 -1.62 -0.89
CA PHE A 119 7.48 -0.68 -0.59
C PHE A 119 8.02 0.73 -0.39
N ARG A 120 7.27 1.72 -0.91
CA ARG A 120 7.43 3.08 -0.44
C ARG A 120 6.99 3.16 1.03
N SER A 121 7.61 4.03 1.84
CA SER A 121 7.28 4.21 3.26
C SER A 121 5.78 4.30 3.49
N ALA A 122 5.08 5.21 2.81
CA ALA A 122 3.63 5.38 2.95
C ALA A 122 2.80 4.12 2.57
N THR A 123 3.33 3.22 1.74
CA THR A 123 2.68 1.94 1.43
C THR A 123 2.91 0.95 2.56
N TYR A 124 4.13 0.84 3.06
CA TYR A 124 4.47 0.03 4.21
C TYR A 124 3.61 0.39 5.43
N ASP A 125 3.51 1.68 5.75
CA ASP A 125 2.71 2.19 6.88
C ASP A 125 1.23 1.81 6.78
N LYS A 126 0.68 1.75 5.56
CA LYS A 126 -0.70 1.28 5.32
C LYS A 126 -0.87 -0.20 5.67
N TYR A 127 0.09 -1.06 5.34
CA TYR A 127 0.06 -2.48 5.72
C TYR A 127 0.20 -2.64 7.23
N VAL A 128 1.14 -1.94 7.87
CA VAL A 128 1.31 -1.94 9.33
C VAL A 128 0.03 -1.49 10.03
N THR A 129 -0.58 -0.40 9.57
CA THR A 129 -1.84 0.08 10.13
C THR A 129 -2.97 -0.93 9.94
N THR A 130 -3.02 -1.62 8.78
CA THR A 130 -4.02 -2.66 8.55
C THR A 130 -3.84 -3.83 9.51
N LEU A 131 -2.61 -4.28 9.74
CA LEU A 131 -2.30 -5.33 10.69
C LEU A 131 -2.70 -4.95 12.12
N LYS A 132 -2.40 -3.71 12.54
CA LYS A 132 -2.81 -3.20 13.85
C LYS A 132 -4.33 -3.27 14.03
N ILE A 133 -5.09 -2.79 13.06
CA ILE A 133 -6.56 -2.80 13.10
C ILE A 133 -7.12 -4.23 13.08
N LEU A 134 -6.50 -5.15 12.36
CA LEU A 134 -6.88 -6.56 12.37
C LEU A 134 -6.69 -7.17 13.76
N LYS A 135 -5.58 -6.88 14.44
CA LYS A 135 -5.32 -7.34 15.81
C LYS A 135 -6.28 -6.70 16.83
N GLU A 136 -6.71 -5.47 16.62
CA GLU A 136 -7.76 -4.83 17.43
C GLU A 136 -9.13 -5.53 17.24
N TYR A 137 -9.47 -5.91 16.01
CA TYR A 137 -10.70 -6.64 15.69
C TYR A 137 -10.68 -8.07 16.22
N LYS A 138 -9.59 -8.78 16.01
CA LYS A 138 -9.41 -10.17 16.45
C LYS A 138 -7.94 -10.38 16.87
N PRO A 139 -7.65 -10.49 18.17
CA PRO A 139 -6.28 -10.53 18.70
C PRO A 139 -5.43 -11.70 18.18
N THR A 140 -6.05 -12.84 17.91
CA THR A 140 -5.43 -14.02 17.30
C THR A 140 -6.21 -14.43 16.06
N LEU A 141 -5.53 -14.84 15.00
CA LEU A 141 -6.18 -15.23 13.75
C LEU A 141 -5.40 -16.36 13.08
N SER A 142 -6.03 -17.52 12.99
CA SER A 142 -5.51 -18.66 12.23
C SER A 142 -5.96 -18.61 10.77
N PHE A 143 -5.23 -19.29 9.87
CA PHE A 143 -5.62 -19.38 8.47
C PHE A 143 -6.99 -20.03 8.28
N SER A 144 -7.35 -21.01 9.10
CA SER A 144 -8.64 -21.70 9.04
C SER A 144 -9.84 -20.79 9.40
N GLU A 145 -9.60 -19.71 10.15
CA GLU A 145 -10.64 -18.74 10.52
C GLU A 145 -10.86 -17.68 9.45
N ILE A 146 -9.99 -17.59 8.44
CA ILE A 146 -10.10 -16.61 7.36
C ILE A 146 -11.09 -17.13 6.31
N ASN A 147 -12.35 -16.89 6.55
CA ASN A 147 -13.47 -17.26 5.70
C ASN A 147 -14.36 -16.05 5.37
N TYR A 148 -15.43 -16.26 4.62
CA TYR A 148 -16.38 -15.21 4.26
C TYR A 148 -16.96 -14.48 5.47
N LYS A 149 -17.36 -15.23 6.52
CA LYS A 149 -17.92 -14.66 7.76
C LYS A 149 -16.92 -13.73 8.46
N PHE A 150 -15.63 -14.11 8.51
CA PHE A 150 -14.57 -13.26 9.05
C PHE A 150 -14.46 -11.93 8.29
N VAL A 151 -14.45 -11.97 6.95
CA VAL A 151 -14.31 -10.75 6.13
C VAL A 151 -15.52 -9.84 6.27
N VAL A 152 -16.73 -10.39 6.31
CA VAL A 152 -17.97 -9.61 6.56
C VAL A 152 -17.95 -8.99 7.96
N GLY A 153 -17.55 -9.74 8.98
CA GLY A 153 -17.41 -9.22 10.34
C GLY A 153 -16.37 -8.11 10.44
N PHE A 154 -15.24 -8.25 9.75
CA PHE A 154 -14.21 -7.21 9.68
C PHE A 154 -14.71 -5.95 8.96
N ASP A 155 -15.47 -6.09 7.87
CA ASP A 155 -16.12 -4.97 7.17
C ASP A 155 -17.08 -4.20 8.09
N THR A 156 -17.93 -4.94 8.82
CA THR A 156 -18.85 -4.36 9.83
C THR A 156 -18.08 -3.64 10.93
N TYR A 157 -17.01 -4.26 11.47
CA TYR A 157 -16.15 -3.63 12.46
C TYR A 157 -15.55 -2.31 11.96
N LEU A 158 -15.01 -2.29 10.73
CA LEU A 158 -14.43 -1.08 10.13
C LEU A 158 -15.47 0.04 9.99
N LYS A 159 -16.68 -0.28 9.52
CA LYS A 159 -17.78 0.68 9.37
C LYS A 159 -18.20 1.29 10.71
N ASN A 160 -18.29 0.48 11.74
CA ASN A 160 -18.74 0.94 13.06
C ASN A 160 -17.67 1.73 13.81
N THR A 161 -16.39 1.39 13.64
CA THR A 161 -15.31 2.00 14.44
C THR A 161 -14.56 3.12 13.71
N ARG A 162 -14.52 3.12 12.38
CA ARG A 162 -13.65 4.00 11.60
C ARG A 162 -14.41 4.94 10.65
N ASN A 163 -15.66 4.62 10.30
CA ASN A 163 -16.58 5.40 9.44
C ASN A 163 -15.90 6.21 8.32
N ASN A 164 -14.99 5.55 7.57
CA ASN A 164 -14.20 6.16 6.52
C ASN A 164 -14.10 5.23 5.31
N ASN A 165 -14.99 5.41 4.34
CA ASN A 165 -15.11 4.57 3.14
C ASN A 165 -13.78 4.32 2.41
N GLY A 166 -12.91 5.33 2.30
CA GLY A 166 -11.60 5.17 1.65
C GLY A 166 -10.60 4.37 2.50
N GLY A 167 -10.67 4.52 3.82
CA GLY A 167 -9.89 3.75 4.79
C GLY A 167 -10.27 2.27 4.76
N GLU A 168 -11.56 1.97 4.84
CA GLU A 168 -12.13 0.62 4.78
C GLU A 168 -11.68 -0.11 3.52
N PHE A 169 -11.86 0.51 2.34
CA PHE A 169 -11.43 -0.05 1.08
C PHE A 169 -9.94 -0.40 1.07
N ASN A 170 -9.08 0.48 1.56
CA ASN A 170 -7.66 0.23 1.62
C ASN A 170 -7.29 -0.92 2.59
N ARG A 171 -8.01 -1.09 3.73
CA ARG A 171 -7.80 -2.19 4.66
C ARG A 171 -8.12 -3.53 4.01
N HIS A 172 -9.29 -3.62 3.36
CA HIS A 172 -9.65 -4.83 2.62
C HIS A 172 -8.69 -5.12 1.46
N LYS A 173 -8.27 -4.10 0.71
CA LYS A 173 -7.28 -4.26 -0.37
C LYS A 173 -5.97 -4.85 0.15
N ASN A 174 -5.45 -4.34 1.27
CA ASN A 174 -4.21 -4.83 1.87
C ASN A 174 -4.37 -6.25 2.39
N LEU A 175 -5.46 -6.53 3.12
CA LEU A 175 -5.77 -7.86 3.64
C LEU A 175 -5.90 -8.88 2.50
N LYS A 176 -6.68 -8.55 1.46
CA LYS A 176 -6.82 -9.39 0.27
C LYS A 176 -5.47 -9.71 -0.38
N THR A 177 -4.58 -8.72 -0.47
CA THR A 177 -3.24 -8.93 -1.07
C THR A 177 -2.44 -9.94 -0.27
N VAL A 178 -2.47 -9.88 1.07
CA VAL A 178 -1.73 -10.82 1.94
C VAL A 178 -2.37 -12.21 1.89
N ILE A 179 -3.69 -12.31 1.87
CA ILE A 179 -4.41 -13.58 1.71
C ILE A 179 -4.06 -14.25 0.36
N LEU A 180 -4.04 -13.48 -0.73
CA LEU A 180 -3.66 -14.01 -2.03
C LEU A 180 -2.19 -14.47 -2.07
N GLU A 181 -1.31 -13.80 -1.34
CA GLU A 181 0.08 -14.23 -1.20
C GLU A 181 0.19 -15.53 -0.39
N ALA A 182 -0.60 -15.68 0.66
CA ALA A 182 -0.66 -16.94 1.43
C ALA A 182 -1.17 -18.11 0.56
N LEU A 183 -2.20 -17.88 -0.25
CA LEU A 183 -2.70 -18.86 -1.22
C LEU A 183 -1.64 -19.28 -2.24
N LYS A 184 -0.80 -18.37 -2.71
CA LYS A 184 0.32 -18.69 -3.61
C LYS A 184 1.40 -19.53 -2.94
N GLN A 185 1.50 -19.48 -1.62
CA GLN A 185 2.45 -20.24 -0.81
C GLN A 185 1.79 -21.50 -0.22
N ASP A 186 0.66 -21.95 -0.79
CA ASP A 186 -0.05 -23.18 -0.45
C ASP A 186 -0.52 -23.29 1.02
N TYR A 187 -0.74 -22.13 1.69
CA TYR A 187 -1.42 -22.14 2.98
C TYR A 187 -2.87 -22.60 2.82
N SER A 188 -3.32 -23.42 3.79
CA SER A 188 -4.67 -24.01 3.77
C SER A 188 -5.74 -22.99 4.15
N LEU A 189 -6.23 -22.23 3.16
CA LEU A 189 -7.38 -21.33 3.31
C LEU A 189 -8.14 -21.23 1.98
N GLU A 190 -9.42 -20.93 2.05
CA GLU A 190 -10.20 -20.52 0.88
C GLU A 190 -10.12 -19.01 0.71
N ASN A 191 -10.19 -18.54 -0.53
CA ASN A 191 -10.20 -17.10 -0.80
C ASN A 191 -11.57 -16.48 -0.46
N PRO A 192 -11.74 -15.81 0.69
CA PRO A 192 -13.02 -15.25 1.10
C PRO A 192 -13.48 -14.10 0.21
N TYR A 193 -12.55 -13.48 -0.53
CA TYR A 193 -12.85 -12.40 -1.47
C TYR A 193 -13.38 -12.86 -2.83
N LYS A 194 -13.57 -14.17 -3.04
CA LYS A 194 -14.33 -14.66 -4.20
C LYS A 194 -15.80 -14.26 -4.10
N LEU A 195 -16.36 -14.30 -2.89
CA LEU A 195 -17.77 -13.99 -2.60
C LEU A 195 -17.97 -12.58 -2.05
N PHE A 196 -16.93 -12.00 -1.41
CA PHE A 196 -17.01 -10.66 -0.84
C PHE A 196 -16.58 -9.61 -1.86
N THR A 197 -17.53 -8.75 -2.25
CA THR A 197 -17.25 -7.60 -3.11
C THR A 197 -17.42 -6.31 -2.32
N GLN A 198 -16.33 -5.59 -2.14
CA GLN A 198 -16.37 -4.29 -1.48
C GLN A 198 -16.84 -3.22 -2.46
N LYS A 199 -17.93 -2.54 -2.13
CA LYS A 199 -18.42 -1.38 -2.89
C LYS A 199 -17.65 -0.13 -2.44
N TYR A 200 -16.87 0.44 -3.34
CA TYR A 200 -16.22 1.73 -3.11
C TYR A 200 -16.99 2.84 -3.81
N LYS A 201 -17.55 3.74 -3.01
CA LYS A 201 -18.10 5.00 -3.56
C LYS A 201 -16.95 6.00 -3.64
N THR A 202 -16.52 6.35 -4.84
CA THR A 202 -15.56 7.43 -5.03
C THR A 202 -16.20 8.72 -4.51
N PRO A 203 -15.66 9.36 -3.47
CA PRO A 203 -16.20 10.62 -3.01
C PRO A 203 -16.04 11.67 -4.10
N LEU A 204 -17.02 12.57 -4.22
CA LEU A 204 -16.89 13.74 -5.07
C LEU A 204 -15.72 14.57 -4.53
N THR A 205 -14.69 14.72 -5.33
CA THR A 205 -13.56 15.58 -4.96
C THR A 205 -13.94 17.02 -5.28
N PRO A 206 -13.91 17.95 -4.31
CA PRO A 206 -14.17 19.34 -4.58
C PRO A 206 -13.13 19.89 -5.55
N PHE A 207 -13.55 20.83 -6.38
CA PHE A 207 -12.67 21.65 -7.19
C PHE A 207 -13.05 23.11 -7.05
N ILE A 208 -12.14 24.01 -7.33
CA ILE A 208 -12.39 25.45 -7.37
C ILE A 208 -12.43 25.93 -8.83
N THR A 209 -13.32 26.86 -9.09
CA THR A 209 -13.47 27.51 -10.41
C THR A 209 -12.31 28.46 -10.67
N LEU A 210 -12.16 28.91 -11.92
CA LEU A 210 -11.15 29.92 -12.27
C LEU A 210 -11.35 31.22 -11.49
N ASP A 211 -12.59 31.64 -11.20
CA ASP A 211 -12.87 32.82 -10.37
C ASP A 211 -12.42 32.64 -8.93
N GLU A 212 -12.58 31.42 -8.36
CA GLU A 212 -12.05 31.10 -7.03
C GLU A 212 -10.52 31.06 -7.01
N VAL A 213 -9.89 30.62 -8.13
CA VAL A 213 -8.41 30.70 -8.27
C VAL A 213 -7.97 32.16 -8.28
N ARG A 214 -8.64 33.03 -9.03
CA ARG A 214 -8.35 34.48 -9.04
C ARG A 214 -8.46 35.10 -7.66
N LYS A 215 -9.49 34.77 -6.86
CA LYS A 215 -9.60 35.23 -5.47
C LYS A 215 -8.38 34.83 -4.61
N LEU A 216 -7.75 33.70 -4.88
CA LEU A 216 -6.51 33.33 -4.20
C LEU A 216 -5.33 34.17 -4.71
N GLU A 217 -5.27 34.46 -6.00
CA GLU A 217 -4.23 35.30 -6.61
C GLU A 217 -4.27 36.73 -6.06
N ASP A 218 -5.46 37.27 -5.84
CA ASP A 218 -5.69 38.63 -5.37
C ASP A 218 -5.43 38.82 -3.87
N ILE A 219 -5.05 37.76 -3.13
CA ILE A 219 -4.69 37.90 -1.72
C ILE A 219 -3.41 38.73 -1.58
N GLU A 220 -3.52 39.87 -0.94
CA GLU A 220 -2.37 40.65 -0.52
C GLU A 220 -1.74 40.12 0.77
N PHE A 221 -0.43 40.22 0.88
CA PHE A 221 0.35 39.80 2.03
C PHE A 221 1.15 40.98 2.58
N GLU A 222 1.02 41.22 3.88
CA GLU A 222 1.75 42.27 4.59
C GLU A 222 3.27 42.10 4.53
N LYS A 223 3.70 40.86 4.46
CA LYS A 223 5.12 40.47 4.36
C LYS A 223 5.34 39.68 3.05
N GLU A 224 6.12 40.24 2.17
CA GLU A 224 6.57 39.56 0.95
C GLU A 224 7.37 38.29 1.26
N ASN A 225 7.27 37.35 0.35
CA ASN A 225 7.97 36.05 0.46
C ASN A 225 7.63 35.26 1.74
N SER A 226 6.45 35.48 2.31
CA SER A 226 5.99 34.69 3.43
C SER A 226 5.69 33.23 3.02
N ILE A 227 5.81 32.29 3.97
CA ILE A 227 5.44 30.87 3.73
C ILE A 227 3.99 30.75 3.24
N LEU A 228 3.11 31.63 3.69
CA LEU A 228 1.70 31.62 3.30
C LEU A 228 1.53 32.05 1.83
N GLU A 229 2.27 33.05 1.41
CA GLU A 229 2.32 33.50 0.02
C GLU A 229 2.90 32.40 -0.90
N GLU A 230 4.01 31.78 -0.52
CA GLU A 230 4.61 30.71 -1.30
C GLU A 230 3.68 29.48 -1.43
N VAL A 231 2.95 29.13 -0.38
CA VAL A 231 1.93 28.07 -0.45
C VAL A 231 0.79 28.44 -1.40
N ARG A 232 0.36 29.73 -1.42
CA ARG A 232 -0.61 30.24 -2.38
C ARG A 232 -0.09 30.04 -3.80
N ASP A 233 1.12 30.50 -4.06
CA ASP A 233 1.75 30.46 -5.39
C ASP A 233 1.95 29.02 -5.88
N MET A 234 2.42 28.12 -5.02
CA MET A 234 2.51 26.68 -5.32
C MET A 234 1.16 26.07 -5.69
N PHE A 235 0.11 26.43 -4.95
CA PHE A 235 -1.24 25.92 -5.19
C PHE A 235 -1.81 26.44 -6.52
N VAL A 236 -1.68 27.74 -6.76
CA VAL A 236 -2.12 28.39 -8.01
C VAL A 236 -1.32 27.85 -9.19
N PHE A 237 0.00 27.70 -9.07
CA PHE A 237 0.83 27.07 -10.10
C PHE A 237 0.31 25.66 -10.45
N SER A 238 -0.06 24.87 -9.44
CA SER A 238 -0.65 23.55 -9.66
C SER A 238 -2.07 23.61 -10.25
N CYS A 239 -2.86 24.65 -9.99
CA CYS A 239 -4.17 24.86 -10.62
C CYS A 239 -4.05 25.06 -12.14
N TYR A 240 -2.95 25.64 -12.61
CA TYR A 240 -2.71 25.88 -14.02
C TYR A 240 -1.88 24.78 -14.71
N SER A 241 -0.93 24.16 -14.00
CA SER A 241 -0.04 23.13 -14.58
C SER A 241 -0.53 21.70 -14.38
N GLY A 242 -1.49 21.48 -13.46
CA GLY A 242 -1.95 20.14 -13.10
C GLY A 242 -0.92 19.28 -12.38
N LEU A 243 0.25 19.79 -12.00
CA LEU A 243 1.29 19.04 -11.30
C LEU A 243 0.84 18.60 -9.90
N ARG A 244 1.30 17.42 -9.46
CA ARG A 244 1.05 16.94 -8.10
C ARG A 244 1.89 17.69 -7.09
N PHE A 245 1.50 17.70 -5.82
CA PHE A 245 2.28 18.29 -4.73
C PHE A 245 3.75 17.90 -4.77
N SER A 246 4.02 16.59 -4.87
CA SER A 246 5.40 16.08 -4.93
C SER A 246 6.19 16.59 -6.13
N ASP A 247 5.52 16.88 -7.23
CA ASP A 247 6.16 17.33 -8.45
C ASP A 247 6.42 18.84 -8.40
N VAL A 248 5.52 19.62 -7.76
CA VAL A 248 5.69 21.07 -7.55
C VAL A 248 6.83 21.36 -6.56
N ILE A 249 6.87 20.69 -5.40
CA ILE A 249 7.94 20.95 -4.41
C ILE A 249 9.32 20.48 -4.86
N THR A 250 9.38 19.63 -5.88
CA THR A 250 10.64 19.17 -6.49
C THR A 250 10.86 19.76 -7.89
N LEU A 251 10.13 20.81 -8.24
CA LEU A 251 10.26 21.48 -9.53
C LEU A 251 11.55 22.29 -9.55
N LYS A 252 12.41 22.01 -10.53
CA LYS A 252 13.69 22.66 -10.71
C LYS A 252 13.61 23.69 -11.82
N TRP A 253 14.54 24.65 -11.81
CA TRP A 253 14.66 25.64 -12.88
C TRP A 253 14.93 24.98 -14.23
N ILE A 254 15.71 23.91 -14.27
CA ILE A 254 16.00 23.15 -15.49
C ILE A 254 14.79 22.39 -16.04
N ASP A 255 13.75 22.18 -15.22
CA ASP A 255 12.50 21.55 -15.65
C ASP A 255 11.62 22.53 -16.47
N LEU A 256 11.94 23.83 -16.47
CA LEU A 256 11.17 24.88 -17.19
C LEU A 256 11.89 25.26 -18.48
N ASP A 257 11.22 25.02 -19.61
CA ASP A 257 11.63 25.49 -20.92
C ASP A 257 10.79 26.73 -21.29
N PHE A 258 11.37 27.91 -21.09
CA PHE A 258 10.68 29.17 -21.38
C PHE A 258 10.60 29.49 -22.87
N GLU A 259 11.52 28.94 -23.70
CA GLU A 259 11.54 29.14 -25.13
C GLU A 259 10.38 28.39 -25.78
N ASN A 260 10.18 27.14 -25.41
CA ASN A 260 9.10 26.30 -25.91
C ASN A 260 7.83 26.38 -25.05
N SER A 261 7.84 27.21 -24.00
CA SER A 261 6.73 27.35 -23.03
C SER A 261 6.22 26.03 -22.50
N THR A 262 7.12 25.14 -22.05
CA THR A 262 6.78 23.81 -21.53
C THR A 262 7.47 23.50 -20.20
N ILE A 263 6.87 22.60 -19.44
CA ILE A 263 7.46 21.99 -18.24
C ILE A 263 7.92 20.58 -18.64
N ASN A 264 9.17 20.24 -18.38
CA ASN A 264 9.68 18.88 -18.60
C ASN A 264 9.94 18.20 -17.26
N LYS A 265 8.92 17.55 -16.69
CA LYS A 265 8.97 17.03 -15.32
C LYS A 265 8.90 15.51 -15.24
N LEU A 266 9.94 14.89 -14.68
CA LEU A 266 9.88 13.50 -14.25
C LEU A 266 9.05 13.42 -12.94
N GLN A 267 7.85 12.88 -13.05
CA GLN A 267 6.93 12.77 -11.92
C GLN A 267 7.50 11.87 -10.80
N VAL A 268 7.52 12.36 -9.57
CA VAL A 268 8.05 11.63 -8.39
C VAL A 268 7.29 10.32 -8.16
N LYS A 269 5.97 10.34 -8.32
CA LYS A 269 5.11 9.19 -8.02
C LYS A 269 5.09 8.13 -9.10
N THR A 270 5.01 8.52 -10.37
CA THR A 270 4.78 7.58 -11.48
C THR A 270 6.03 7.25 -12.26
N LYS A 271 7.10 8.01 -12.06
CA LYS A 271 8.36 7.92 -12.84
C LYS A 271 8.15 8.10 -14.33
N LYS A 272 7.12 8.84 -14.73
CA LYS A 272 6.83 9.22 -16.12
C LYS A 272 7.18 10.70 -16.32
N ILE A 273 7.68 11.03 -17.48
CA ILE A 273 7.86 12.42 -17.89
C ILE A 273 6.50 12.97 -18.31
N VAL A 274 6.21 14.19 -17.90
CA VAL A 274 5.05 14.97 -18.32
C VAL A 274 5.52 16.34 -18.81
N ASN A 275 4.87 16.82 -19.84
CA ASN A 275 5.23 18.07 -20.50
C ASN A 275 4.02 19.02 -20.60
N PRO A 276 3.40 19.43 -19.46
CA PRO A 276 2.33 20.39 -19.55
C PRO A 276 2.87 21.73 -20.03
N PRO A 277 2.11 22.48 -20.87
CA PRO A 277 2.51 23.81 -21.32
C PRO A 277 2.53 24.79 -20.15
N LEU A 278 3.43 25.76 -20.20
CA LEU A 278 3.48 26.93 -19.34
C LEU A 278 2.48 27.98 -19.88
N CYS A 279 1.51 28.34 -19.06
CA CYS A 279 0.69 29.54 -19.35
C CYS A 279 1.35 30.78 -18.73
N GLN A 280 0.90 31.95 -19.14
CA GLN A 280 1.45 33.25 -18.67
C GLN A 280 1.53 33.32 -17.15
N LYS A 281 0.48 32.86 -16.44
CA LYS A 281 0.44 32.88 -14.98
C LYS A 281 1.50 31.98 -14.33
N THR A 282 1.75 30.78 -14.87
CA THR A 282 2.82 29.90 -14.36
C THR A 282 4.21 30.49 -14.60
N ILE A 283 4.41 31.21 -15.70
CA ILE A 283 5.65 31.93 -16.01
C ILE A 283 5.84 33.09 -15.01
N GLU A 284 4.82 33.87 -14.73
CA GLU A 284 4.86 34.99 -13.77
C GLU A 284 5.21 34.47 -12.38
N ILE A 285 4.53 33.40 -11.91
CA ILE A 285 4.83 32.79 -10.61
C ILE A 285 6.28 32.29 -10.56
N ALA A 286 6.76 31.58 -11.59
CA ALA A 286 8.14 31.12 -11.61
C ALA A 286 9.13 32.29 -11.58
N LYS A 287 8.92 33.33 -12.41
CA LYS A 287 9.77 34.52 -12.46
C LYS A 287 9.84 35.27 -11.13
N LYS A 288 8.77 35.28 -10.35
CA LYS A 288 8.75 35.88 -8.99
C LYS A 288 9.82 35.25 -8.08
N TYR A 289 10.13 33.98 -8.24
CA TYR A 289 11.14 33.26 -7.45
C TYR A 289 12.52 33.23 -8.11
N ASN A 290 12.74 33.95 -9.22
CA ASN A 290 13.99 33.92 -10.00
C ASN A 290 15.22 34.36 -9.18
N TYR A 291 15.03 35.17 -8.13
CA TYR A 291 16.10 35.57 -7.22
C TYR A 291 16.79 34.38 -6.52
N ARG A 292 16.10 33.23 -6.41
CA ARG A 292 16.64 32.00 -5.81
C ARG A 292 17.46 31.15 -6.80
N LYS A 293 17.43 31.43 -8.08
CA LYS A 293 18.00 30.57 -9.13
C LYS A 293 19.51 30.32 -8.96
N GLN A 294 20.22 31.29 -8.38
CA GLN A 294 21.68 31.17 -8.13
C GLN A 294 21.99 30.37 -6.86
N GLU A 295 21.07 30.37 -5.89
CA GLU A 295 21.28 29.74 -4.57
C GLU A 295 20.65 28.35 -4.46
N CYS A 296 19.62 28.07 -5.23
CA CYS A 296 18.84 26.84 -5.15
C CYS A 296 18.39 26.35 -6.51
N GLU A 297 18.53 25.06 -6.75
CA GLU A 297 18.04 24.43 -7.99
C GLU A 297 16.50 24.32 -8.05
N PHE A 298 15.80 24.41 -6.91
CA PHE A 298 14.36 24.31 -6.79
C PHE A 298 13.68 25.68 -6.81
N ILE A 299 12.52 25.75 -7.47
CA ILE A 299 11.74 26.99 -7.56
C ILE A 299 11.08 27.33 -6.22
N PHE A 300 10.53 26.31 -5.55
CA PHE A 300 9.83 26.46 -4.28
C PHE A 300 10.56 25.81 -3.13
N ASN A 301 10.36 26.32 -1.92
CA ASN A 301 10.93 25.73 -0.70
C ASN A 301 10.30 24.35 -0.40
N ALA A 302 11.08 23.49 0.22
CA ALA A 302 10.61 22.19 0.71
C ALA A 302 9.69 22.39 1.93
N ILE A 303 8.38 22.34 1.73
CA ILE A 303 7.36 22.43 2.78
C ILE A 303 6.65 21.07 2.86
N SER A 304 6.39 20.56 4.06
CA SER A 304 5.64 19.31 4.19
C SER A 304 4.20 19.44 3.69
N ASN A 305 3.64 18.38 3.10
CA ASN A 305 2.26 18.37 2.63
C ASN A 305 1.25 18.73 3.75
N GLN A 306 1.53 18.31 4.97
CA GLN A 306 0.68 18.63 6.12
C GLN A 306 0.67 20.14 6.41
N LYS A 307 1.85 20.79 6.46
CA LYS A 307 1.99 22.24 6.68
C LYS A 307 1.35 23.03 5.53
N THR A 308 1.57 22.58 4.28
CA THR A 308 0.93 23.15 3.09
C THR A 308 -0.60 23.12 3.21
N ASN A 309 -1.18 21.97 3.54
CA ASN A 309 -2.64 21.82 3.69
C ASN A 309 -3.20 22.64 4.86
N THR A 310 -2.42 22.85 5.93
CA THR A 310 -2.81 23.74 7.04
C THR A 310 -2.87 25.20 6.58
N ASN A 311 -1.89 25.65 5.79
CA ASN A 311 -1.86 27.01 5.25
C ASN A 311 -2.93 27.22 4.19
N LEU A 312 -3.22 26.23 3.35
CA LEU A 312 -4.32 26.30 2.37
C LEU A 312 -5.68 26.52 3.02
N LYS A 313 -5.92 26.01 4.22
CA LYS A 313 -7.16 26.31 4.96
C LYS A 313 -7.23 27.79 5.35
N LYS A 314 -6.11 28.39 5.78
CA LYS A 314 -6.06 29.84 6.09
C LYS A 314 -6.28 30.69 4.84
N LEU A 315 -5.67 30.30 3.72
CA LEU A 315 -5.85 30.97 2.42
C LEU A 315 -7.29 30.88 1.93
N ALA A 316 -7.96 29.73 2.08
CA ALA A 316 -9.36 29.57 1.73
C ALA A 316 -10.25 30.56 2.49
N VAL A 317 -10.02 30.72 3.80
CA VAL A 317 -10.77 31.70 4.62
C VAL A 317 -10.49 33.13 4.14
N LYS A 318 -9.23 33.52 3.89
CA LYS A 318 -8.86 34.83 3.38
C LYS A 318 -9.51 35.14 2.02
N ALA A 319 -9.61 34.15 1.14
CA ALA A 319 -10.23 34.27 -0.19
C ALA A 319 -11.77 34.15 -0.16
N GLY A 320 -12.40 33.93 0.99
CA GLY A 320 -13.84 33.66 1.08
C GLY A 320 -14.28 32.37 0.40
N ILE A 321 -13.41 31.39 0.29
CA ILE A 321 -13.69 30.08 -0.32
C ILE A 321 -14.18 29.11 0.75
N THR A 322 -15.43 28.66 0.64
CA THR A 322 -16.06 27.74 1.61
C THR A 322 -15.65 26.28 1.42
N LYS A 323 -15.13 25.93 0.23
CA LYS A 323 -14.67 24.59 -0.09
C LYS A 323 -13.40 24.23 0.69
N ARG A 324 -13.31 22.98 1.15
CA ARG A 324 -12.12 22.48 1.83
C ARG A 324 -10.95 22.36 0.85
N LEU A 325 -9.98 23.25 0.96
CA LEU A 325 -8.78 23.18 0.15
C LEU A 325 -7.76 22.19 0.76
N THR A 326 -7.27 21.32 -0.11
CA THR A 326 -6.06 20.52 0.07
C THR A 326 -5.23 20.65 -1.19
N PHE A 327 -3.94 20.42 -1.15
CA PHE A 327 -3.11 20.61 -2.35
C PHE A 327 -3.61 19.78 -3.56
N HIS A 328 -4.17 18.60 -3.30
CA HIS A 328 -4.70 17.76 -4.38
C HIS A 328 -5.92 18.38 -5.10
N VAL A 329 -6.62 19.29 -4.45
CA VAL A 329 -7.73 20.05 -5.07
C VAL A 329 -7.24 20.89 -6.24
N SER A 330 -6.02 21.45 -6.20
CA SER A 330 -5.48 22.24 -7.32
C SER A 330 -5.46 21.45 -8.63
N ARG A 331 -4.94 20.22 -8.59
CA ARG A 331 -4.90 19.35 -9.77
C ARG A 331 -6.31 18.91 -10.22
N HIS A 332 -7.24 18.70 -9.29
CA HIS A 332 -8.64 18.45 -9.62
C HIS A 332 -9.28 19.66 -10.28
N SER A 333 -8.97 20.86 -9.79
CA SER A 333 -9.44 22.11 -10.37
C SER A 333 -8.91 22.32 -11.78
N CYS A 334 -7.62 22.07 -12.00
CA CYS A 334 -7.05 22.08 -13.35
C CYS A 334 -7.86 21.20 -14.32
N ALA A 335 -8.03 19.93 -13.95
CA ALA A 335 -8.75 18.97 -14.80
C ALA A 335 -10.22 19.33 -15.01
N SER A 336 -10.91 19.79 -13.95
CA SER A 336 -12.33 20.14 -14.02
C SER A 336 -12.54 21.41 -14.84
N ASN A 337 -11.71 22.46 -14.65
CA ASN A 337 -11.80 23.67 -15.44
C ASN A 337 -11.50 23.44 -16.93
N LEU A 338 -10.53 22.56 -17.26
CA LEU A 338 -10.29 22.15 -18.63
C LEU A 338 -11.51 21.42 -19.23
N ALA A 339 -12.10 20.49 -18.46
CA ALA A 339 -13.29 19.76 -18.90
C ALA A 339 -14.53 20.67 -19.08
N GLU A 340 -14.74 21.65 -18.18
CA GLU A 340 -15.82 22.64 -18.28
C GLU A 340 -15.65 23.56 -19.51
N ASN A 341 -14.40 23.77 -19.96
CA ASN A 341 -14.07 24.49 -21.19
C ASN A 341 -14.01 23.59 -22.43
N ASN A 342 -14.64 22.40 -22.39
CA ASN A 342 -14.77 21.46 -23.50
C ASN A 342 -13.45 20.88 -24.03
N VAL A 343 -12.37 20.89 -23.24
CA VAL A 343 -11.16 20.15 -23.59
C VAL A 343 -11.46 18.65 -23.47
N ASN A 344 -11.12 17.89 -24.52
CA ASN A 344 -11.44 16.47 -24.53
C ASN A 344 -10.66 15.69 -23.46
N LEU A 345 -11.22 14.58 -23.00
CA LEU A 345 -10.66 13.80 -21.89
C LEU A 345 -9.29 13.16 -22.20
N VAL A 346 -9.00 12.91 -23.47
CA VAL A 346 -7.70 12.36 -23.90
C VAL A 346 -6.61 13.44 -23.72
N THR A 347 -6.88 14.66 -24.15
CA THR A 347 -5.98 15.80 -23.93
C THR A 347 -5.76 16.06 -22.45
N ILE A 348 -6.84 16.04 -21.62
CA ILE A 348 -6.73 16.20 -20.16
C ILE A 348 -5.91 15.07 -19.54
N ARG A 349 -6.09 13.82 -19.99
CA ARG A 349 -5.30 12.67 -19.55
C ARG A 349 -3.82 12.90 -19.79
N ASP A 350 -3.46 13.32 -20.99
CA ASP A 350 -2.08 13.51 -21.41
C ASP A 350 -1.45 14.71 -20.71
N PHE A 351 -2.19 15.82 -20.60
CA PHE A 351 -1.80 17.00 -19.82
C PHE A 351 -1.45 16.65 -18.38
N LEU A 352 -2.26 15.81 -17.74
CA LEU A 352 -2.05 15.40 -16.35
C LEU A 352 -1.02 14.24 -16.22
N GLY A 353 -0.71 13.52 -17.29
CA GLY A 353 0.11 12.32 -17.26
C GLY A 353 -0.58 11.17 -16.50
N HIS A 354 -1.88 10.97 -16.71
CA HIS A 354 -2.60 9.82 -16.17
C HIS A 354 -2.27 8.55 -16.96
N ALA A 355 -1.97 7.47 -16.28
CA ALA A 355 -1.67 6.19 -16.94
C ALA A 355 -2.91 5.55 -17.57
N ASN A 356 -4.10 5.84 -17.03
CA ASN A 356 -5.37 5.27 -17.47
C ASN A 356 -6.43 6.36 -17.60
N ILE A 357 -7.17 6.33 -18.69
CA ILE A 357 -8.28 7.27 -18.95
C ILE A 357 -9.35 7.23 -17.85
N LYS A 358 -9.54 6.08 -17.19
CA LYS A 358 -10.46 5.94 -16.05
C LYS A 358 -10.19 6.94 -14.92
N GLU A 359 -8.92 7.36 -14.74
CA GLU A 359 -8.58 8.39 -13.76
C GLU A 359 -9.10 9.78 -14.16
N THR A 360 -9.23 10.02 -15.47
CA THR A 360 -9.71 11.29 -16.06
C THR A 360 -11.22 11.30 -16.23
N GLN A 361 -11.85 10.14 -16.41
CA GLN A 361 -13.32 10.01 -16.60
C GLN A 361 -14.14 10.64 -15.46
N ARG A 362 -13.57 10.76 -14.26
CA ARG A 362 -14.23 11.46 -13.15
C ARG A 362 -14.54 12.94 -13.42
N TYR A 363 -13.84 13.55 -14.38
CA TYR A 363 -14.05 14.92 -14.80
C TYR A 363 -15.03 15.06 -15.97
N ALA A 364 -15.45 13.93 -16.56
CA ALA A 364 -16.45 13.90 -17.60
C ALA A 364 -17.84 14.22 -17.02
N LYS A 365 -18.15 15.49 -16.81
CA LYS A 365 -19.51 15.94 -16.56
C LYS A 365 -20.13 16.29 -17.89
N VAL A 366 -21.01 15.43 -18.39
CA VAL A 366 -21.86 15.76 -19.51
C VAL A 366 -22.96 16.67 -18.98
N THR A 367 -22.80 17.98 -19.17
CA THR A 367 -23.86 18.94 -18.86
C THR A 367 -24.83 19.02 -20.03
N THR A 368 -26.09 19.39 -19.76
CA THR A 368 -27.09 19.63 -20.81
C THR A 368 -26.60 20.59 -21.86
N ASN A 369 -25.85 21.61 -21.47
CA ASN A 369 -25.25 22.59 -22.39
C ASN A 369 -24.24 21.97 -23.37
N VAL A 370 -23.43 20.99 -22.91
CA VAL A 370 -22.51 20.26 -23.79
C VAL A 370 -23.27 19.41 -24.80
N LEU A 371 -24.37 18.76 -24.37
CA LEU A 371 -25.22 18.00 -25.28
C LEU A 371 -25.90 18.90 -26.30
N LEU A 372 -26.45 20.04 -25.89
CA LEU A 372 -27.08 21.02 -26.79
C LEU A 372 -26.07 21.53 -27.81
N LYS A 373 -24.85 21.89 -27.40
CA LYS A 373 -23.79 22.29 -28.34
C LYS A 373 -23.40 21.17 -29.30
N ALA A 374 -23.37 19.92 -28.83
CA ALA A 374 -23.08 18.79 -29.71
C ALA A 374 -24.18 18.59 -30.78
N VAL A 375 -25.45 18.75 -30.41
CA VAL A 375 -26.58 18.62 -31.32
C VAL A 375 -26.63 19.81 -32.32
N SER A 376 -26.29 21.02 -31.91
CA SER A 376 -26.28 22.18 -32.80
C SER A 376 -25.34 22.06 -34.00
N ILE A 377 -24.37 21.13 -33.97
CA ILE A 377 -23.53 20.81 -35.13
C ILE A 377 -24.38 20.25 -36.28
N PHE A 378 -25.40 19.46 -35.97
CA PHE A 378 -26.31 18.92 -37.00
C PHE A 378 -27.25 19.96 -37.56
N ASP A 379 -27.66 20.95 -36.74
CA ASP A 379 -28.54 22.05 -37.17
C ASP A 379 -27.83 23.02 -38.11
N ASN A 380 -26.50 23.13 -37.97
CA ASN A 380 -25.66 24.04 -38.76
C ASN A 380 -24.93 23.32 -39.92
N TYR A 381 -25.28 22.07 -40.19
CA TYR A 381 -24.64 21.32 -41.27
C TYR A 381 -25.13 21.84 -42.62
N THR A 382 -24.27 22.52 -43.34
CA THR A 382 -24.43 22.83 -44.78
C THR A 382 -23.70 21.77 -45.58
N PRO A 383 -24.38 21.01 -46.46
CA PRO A 383 -23.72 20.04 -47.33
C PRO A 383 -22.67 20.76 -48.21
N ILE A 384 -21.48 20.19 -48.30
CA ILE A 384 -20.49 20.65 -49.28
C ILE A 384 -21.10 20.34 -50.63
N SER A 385 -21.48 21.39 -51.38
CA SER A 385 -21.86 21.25 -52.81
C SER A 385 -20.65 20.76 -53.57
N ASN A 386 -20.77 19.56 -54.18
CA ASN A 386 -19.79 19.00 -55.09
C ASN A 386 -19.63 19.88 -56.33
#